data_07526ba43ca9f19f7f7adac805aeea95
#
_entry.id   07526ba43ca9f19f7f7adac805aeea95
#
_cell.length_a   1.000
_cell.length_b   1.000
_cell.length_c   1.000
_cell.angle_alpha   90.00
_cell.angle_beta   90.00
_cell.angle_gamma   90.00
#
_symmetry.space_group_name_H-M   'P 1'
#
loop_
_entity.id
_entity.type
_entity.pdbx_description
1 polymer ?
#
loop_
_entity_poly.entity_id
_entity_poly.type
_entity_poly.pdbx_seq_one_letter_code
_entity_poly.pdbx_strand_id
1 'polypeptide(L)'
;HQRGNFMPYNAIANGGFSTNTNLYDEDGRALSNKEQAKGKELYLTQGTNDYYFGMYMGANFLQPKDGKATLPDGATRQDMIYEFNGDDDMWIYIDGVLVLDIGGVHDAHSGKINFNTGVVSWKDCKTGQTPVSSETTLKAIFQAARVFPDGTDWNDDLVKNYFTGNTFKDYTTHKFKMFYMERGAGASNLHVKFNIQVIPSGQAEVRKELSNTDKEKYSNVKFAFQVYAQKILSTNTNGNEI
;
A
#
# COMPACT_ATOMS: atom_id res chain seq x y z
N HIS A 1 -20.80 -1.82 -7.01
CA HIS A 1 -21.07 -3.06 -6.26
C HIS A 1 -20.87 -2.77 -4.78
N GLN A 2 -21.97 -2.62 -4.04
CA GLN A 2 -21.91 -2.60 -2.57
C GLN A 2 -21.76 -4.04 -2.11
N ARG A 3 -20.56 -4.44 -1.74
CA ARG A 3 -20.25 -5.76 -1.17
C ARG A 3 -20.47 -5.81 0.35
N GLY A 4 -21.18 -4.87 0.92
CA GLY A 4 -21.30 -4.68 2.36
C GLY A 4 -20.41 -3.52 2.84
N ASN A 5 -20.63 -3.10 4.05
CA ASN A 5 -19.86 -2.05 4.70
C ASN A 5 -18.65 -2.68 5.41
N PHE A 6 -17.51 -1.99 5.37
CA PHE A 6 -16.36 -2.38 6.17
C PHE A 6 -16.55 -1.91 7.61
N MET A 7 -16.99 -2.83 8.46
CA MET A 7 -17.35 -2.57 9.88
C MET A 7 -16.63 -3.57 10.80
N PRO A 8 -15.30 -3.40 11.02
CA PRO A 8 -14.49 -4.40 11.73
C PRO A 8 -14.86 -4.58 13.20
N TYR A 9 -15.50 -3.60 13.82
CA TYR A 9 -15.89 -3.63 15.22
C TYR A 9 -17.36 -3.90 15.46
N ASN A 10 -18.15 -4.08 14.42
CA ASN A 10 -19.54 -4.47 14.59
C ASN A 10 -19.62 -5.81 15.32
N ALA A 11 -20.29 -5.84 16.47
CA ALA A 11 -20.52 -7.07 17.19
C ALA A 11 -21.44 -8.00 16.36
N ILE A 12 -20.96 -9.20 16.09
CA ILE A 12 -21.85 -10.29 15.67
C ILE A 12 -22.73 -10.60 16.87
N ALA A 13 -24.03 -10.33 16.77
CA ALA A 13 -24.98 -10.54 17.85
C ALA A 13 -24.88 -11.98 18.37
N ASN A 14 -24.88 -12.13 19.69
CA ASN A 14 -24.70 -13.38 20.43
C ASN A 14 -25.34 -14.60 19.74
N GLY A 15 -24.53 -15.55 19.32
CA GLY A 15 -24.98 -16.86 18.87
C GLY A 15 -25.38 -16.98 17.40
N GLY A 16 -25.12 -16.03 16.58
CA GLY A 16 -25.31 -16.17 15.13
C GLY A 16 -25.89 -14.95 14.44
N PHE A 17 -26.23 -15.12 13.20
CA PHE A 17 -26.81 -14.10 12.36
C PHE A 17 -28.14 -13.61 12.94
N SER A 18 -28.22 -12.32 13.28
CA SER A 18 -29.49 -11.69 13.61
C SER A 18 -30.37 -11.69 12.34
N THR A 19 -31.68 -11.76 12.53
CA THR A 19 -32.65 -11.66 11.42
C THR A 19 -32.56 -10.36 10.66
N ASN A 20 -31.87 -9.37 11.21
CA ASN A 20 -31.67 -8.03 10.62
C ASN A 20 -30.26 -7.86 10.02
N THR A 21 -29.45 -8.91 9.97
CA THR A 21 -28.09 -8.84 9.40
C THR A 21 -28.13 -9.34 7.99
N ASN A 22 -27.77 -8.49 7.04
CA ASN A 22 -27.56 -8.88 5.66
C ASN A 22 -26.13 -9.41 5.50
N LEU A 23 -26.00 -10.64 5.03
CA LEU A 23 -24.73 -11.27 4.70
C LEU A 23 -24.55 -11.28 3.19
N TYR A 24 -23.33 -11.07 2.78
CA TYR A 24 -22.92 -11.14 1.38
C TYR A 24 -21.69 -12.06 1.26
N ASP A 25 -21.58 -12.76 0.13
CA ASP A 25 -20.38 -13.50 -0.22
C ASP A 25 -19.33 -12.59 -0.91
N GLU A 26 -18.20 -13.18 -1.26
CA GLU A 26 -17.08 -12.49 -1.94
C GLU A 26 -17.48 -11.88 -3.30
N ASP A 27 -18.53 -12.41 -3.94
CA ASP A 27 -19.10 -11.87 -5.18
C ASP A 27 -20.15 -10.76 -4.93
N GLY A 28 -20.47 -10.47 -3.67
CA GLY A 28 -21.47 -9.48 -3.28
C GLY A 28 -22.91 -9.98 -3.42
N ARG A 29 -23.13 -11.31 -3.38
CA ARG A 29 -24.48 -11.89 -3.39
C ARG A 29 -25.03 -11.97 -1.97
N ALA A 30 -26.26 -11.51 -1.79
CA ALA A 30 -26.95 -11.64 -0.52
C ALA A 30 -27.20 -13.10 -0.15
N LEU A 31 -26.89 -13.46 1.09
CA LEU A 31 -27.09 -14.81 1.64
C LEU A 31 -28.23 -14.78 2.65
N SER A 32 -29.17 -15.68 2.50
CA SER A 32 -30.39 -15.69 3.33
C SER A 32 -30.28 -16.58 4.57
N ASN A 33 -29.28 -17.45 4.65
CA ASN A 33 -29.13 -18.37 5.76
C ASN A 33 -27.69 -18.88 5.93
N LYS A 34 -27.44 -19.55 7.08
CA LYS A 34 -26.13 -20.10 7.44
C LYS A 34 -25.58 -21.14 6.49
N GLU A 35 -26.44 -21.91 5.86
CA GLU A 35 -26.00 -22.98 4.92
C GLU A 35 -25.42 -22.39 3.64
N GLN A 36 -25.99 -21.29 3.16
CA GLN A 36 -25.45 -20.55 2.04
C GLN A 36 -24.11 -19.87 2.35
N ALA A 37 -23.88 -19.56 3.64
CA ALA A 37 -22.67 -18.91 4.11
C ALA A 37 -21.50 -19.89 4.37
N LYS A 38 -21.79 -21.18 4.44
CA LYS A 38 -20.82 -22.21 4.81
C LYS A 38 -19.65 -22.28 3.81
N GLY A 39 -18.45 -22.11 4.33
CA GLY A 39 -17.21 -22.16 3.52
C GLY A 39 -16.97 -20.94 2.62
N LYS A 40 -17.69 -19.85 2.84
CA LYS A 40 -17.53 -18.59 2.12
C LYS A 40 -16.96 -17.49 2.99
N GLU A 41 -16.24 -16.56 2.40
CA GLU A 41 -15.93 -15.30 3.04
C GLU A 41 -17.19 -14.43 3.12
N LEU A 42 -17.44 -13.85 4.28
CA LEU A 42 -18.70 -13.18 4.58
C LEU A 42 -18.50 -11.70 4.88
N TYR A 43 -19.41 -10.90 4.38
CA TYR A 43 -19.46 -9.47 4.61
C TYR A 43 -20.76 -9.09 5.30
N LEU A 44 -20.68 -8.40 6.42
CA LEU A 44 -21.81 -7.92 7.20
C LEU A 44 -22.19 -6.50 6.82
N THR A 45 -23.47 -6.24 6.63
CA THR A 45 -23.95 -4.89 6.27
C THR A 45 -24.80 -4.23 7.34
N GLN A 46 -25.17 -4.92 8.40
CA GLN A 46 -25.96 -4.30 9.46
C GLN A 46 -25.71 -4.89 10.84
N GLY A 47 -25.79 -4.05 11.81
CA GLY A 47 -25.79 -4.20 13.24
C GLY A 47 -25.90 -2.81 13.82
N THR A 48 -25.60 -2.61 15.08
CA THR A 48 -25.23 -1.31 15.60
C THR A 48 -23.91 -0.95 14.95
N ASN A 49 -23.99 -0.10 13.93
CA ASN A 49 -22.83 0.23 13.11
C ASN A 49 -21.90 1.13 13.91
N ASP A 50 -20.70 0.63 14.18
CA ASP A 50 -19.65 1.46 14.74
C ASP A 50 -18.87 2.10 13.58
N TYR A 51 -19.26 3.34 13.25
CA TYR A 51 -18.65 4.14 12.21
C TYR A 51 -17.42 4.93 12.68
N TYR A 52 -17.00 4.77 13.91
CA TYR A 52 -15.87 5.52 14.47
C TYR A 52 -14.71 4.58 14.78
N PHE A 53 -13.91 4.32 13.78
CA PHE A 53 -12.70 3.50 13.97
C PHE A 53 -11.56 3.96 13.08
N GLY A 54 -10.36 3.55 13.44
CA GLY A 54 -9.17 3.77 12.66
C GLY A 54 -8.42 2.48 12.38
N MET A 55 -7.72 2.43 11.26
CA MET A 55 -6.83 1.33 10.90
C MET A 55 -5.45 1.87 10.51
N TYR A 56 -4.44 1.20 10.99
CA TYR A 56 -3.05 1.43 10.59
C TYR A 56 -2.47 0.18 9.95
N MET A 57 -1.79 0.36 8.83
CA MET A 57 -0.98 -0.67 8.21
C MET A 57 0.41 -0.12 7.92
N GLY A 58 1.45 -0.88 8.27
CA GLY A 58 2.84 -0.53 8.00
C GLY A 58 3.59 -1.72 7.41
N ALA A 59 4.42 -1.45 6.41
CA ALA A 59 5.26 -2.45 5.78
C ALA A 59 6.54 -1.83 5.22
N ASN A 60 7.62 -2.61 5.13
CA ASN A 60 8.75 -2.27 4.27
C ASN A 60 8.52 -2.94 2.91
N PHE A 61 8.85 -2.24 1.85
CA PHE A 61 8.76 -2.80 0.51
C PHE A 61 10.01 -2.50 -0.32
N LEU A 62 10.24 -3.35 -1.29
CA LEU A 62 11.29 -3.18 -2.28
C LEU A 62 10.69 -2.55 -3.55
N GLN A 63 11.33 -1.50 -4.05
CA GLN A 63 11.07 -1.03 -5.42
C GLN A 63 11.63 -2.06 -6.39
N PRO A 64 10.81 -2.82 -7.11
CA PRO A 64 11.31 -3.81 -8.03
C PRO A 64 11.87 -3.16 -9.30
N LYS A 65 12.58 -3.94 -10.08
CA LYS A 65 13.10 -3.45 -11.37
C LYS A 65 11.98 -2.85 -12.22
N ASP A 66 12.25 -1.65 -12.73
CA ASP A 66 11.31 -0.86 -13.53
C ASP A 66 9.95 -0.63 -12.80
N GLY A 67 9.91 -0.71 -11.47
CA GLY A 67 8.67 -0.58 -10.70
C GLY A 67 7.60 -1.63 -11.05
N LYS A 68 8.02 -2.84 -11.50
CA LYS A 68 7.12 -3.92 -11.91
C LYS A 68 7.23 -5.14 -11.00
N ALA A 69 6.16 -5.44 -10.30
CA ALA A 69 6.05 -6.65 -9.51
C ALA A 69 5.95 -7.90 -10.39
N THR A 70 6.60 -8.98 -9.95
CA THR A 70 6.45 -10.30 -10.57
C THR A 70 5.24 -11.00 -9.97
N LEU A 71 4.37 -11.53 -10.82
CA LEU A 71 3.19 -12.27 -10.38
C LEU A 71 3.56 -13.65 -9.82
N PRO A 72 2.61 -14.33 -9.14
CA PRO A 72 2.84 -15.66 -8.57
C PRO A 72 3.25 -16.74 -9.59
N ASP A 73 2.98 -16.53 -10.88
CA ASP A 73 3.45 -17.41 -11.96
C ASP A 73 4.98 -17.36 -12.18
N GLY A 74 5.66 -16.41 -11.53
CA GLY A 74 7.10 -16.22 -11.61
C GLY A 74 7.61 -15.63 -12.93
N ALA A 75 6.74 -15.43 -13.91
CA ALA A 75 7.10 -15.00 -15.27
C ALA A 75 6.49 -13.65 -15.66
N THR A 76 5.21 -13.44 -15.34
CA THR A 76 4.49 -12.22 -15.70
C THR A 76 4.90 -11.07 -14.78
N ARG A 77 5.19 -9.91 -15.39
CA ARG A 77 5.50 -8.68 -14.67
C ARG A 77 4.44 -7.63 -15.00
N GLN A 78 3.93 -6.96 -13.98
CA GLN A 78 2.99 -5.86 -14.11
C GLN A 78 3.40 -4.69 -13.23
N ASP A 79 2.91 -3.50 -13.52
CA ASP A 79 3.19 -2.33 -12.71
C ASP A 79 2.87 -2.61 -11.23
N MET A 80 3.81 -2.28 -10.36
CA MET A 80 3.56 -2.27 -8.93
C MET A 80 2.69 -1.07 -8.62
N ILE A 81 1.54 -1.31 -7.99
CA ILE A 81 0.53 -0.29 -7.71
C ILE A 81 0.00 -0.39 -6.29
N TYR A 82 -0.50 0.74 -5.81
CA TYR A 82 -1.43 0.84 -4.71
C TYR A 82 -2.66 1.60 -5.21
N GLU A 83 -3.85 1.05 -5.01
CA GLU A 83 -5.13 1.67 -5.35
C GLU A 83 -6.05 1.65 -4.13
N PHE A 84 -6.71 2.76 -3.91
CA PHE A 84 -7.75 2.93 -2.89
C PHE A 84 -9.03 3.45 -3.54
N ASN A 85 -10.15 2.95 -3.07
CA ASN A 85 -11.46 3.54 -3.32
C ASN A 85 -12.32 3.33 -2.06
N GLY A 86 -12.83 4.40 -1.51
CA GLY A 86 -13.63 4.36 -0.27
C GLY A 86 -13.98 5.72 0.26
N ASP A 87 -14.58 5.72 1.40
CA ASP A 87 -14.99 6.78 2.29
C ASP A 87 -14.52 6.39 3.71
N ASP A 88 -14.17 7.22 4.58
CA ASP A 88 -13.75 8.57 4.75
C ASP A 88 -12.23 8.81 4.48
N ASP A 89 -11.43 8.99 5.56
CA ASP A 89 -10.05 9.43 5.46
C ASP A 89 -9.10 8.31 5.04
N MET A 90 -8.20 8.61 4.11
CA MET A 90 -7.07 7.76 3.77
C MET A 90 -5.80 8.60 3.61
N TRP A 91 -4.75 8.23 4.35
CA TRP A 91 -3.42 8.83 4.22
C TRP A 91 -2.37 7.76 3.95
N ILE A 92 -1.59 7.97 2.91
CA ILE A 92 -0.44 7.11 2.59
C ILE A 92 0.85 7.90 2.76
N TYR A 93 1.73 7.36 3.59
CA TYR A 93 3.09 7.86 3.78
C TYR A 93 4.09 6.87 3.21
N ILE A 94 5.11 7.38 2.54
CA ILE A 94 6.28 6.61 2.15
C ILE A 94 7.52 7.34 2.68
N ASP A 95 8.35 6.63 3.43
CA ASP A 95 9.53 7.16 4.10
C ASP A 95 9.28 8.43 4.95
N GLY A 96 8.08 8.51 5.51
CA GLY A 96 7.64 9.65 6.31
C GLY A 96 7.05 10.82 5.53
N VAL A 97 7.04 10.76 4.20
CA VAL A 97 6.42 11.76 3.33
C VAL A 97 4.97 11.37 3.05
N LEU A 98 4.04 12.29 3.22
CA LEU A 98 2.63 12.12 2.84
C LEU A 98 2.52 12.15 1.31
N VAL A 99 2.30 10.99 0.70
CA VAL A 99 2.26 10.85 -0.77
C VAL A 99 0.86 10.81 -1.35
N LEU A 100 -0.13 10.40 -0.56
CA LEU A 100 -1.54 10.43 -0.95
C LEU A 100 -2.36 10.90 0.25
N ASP A 101 -3.06 12.00 0.05
CA ASP A 101 -3.95 12.60 1.04
C ASP A 101 -5.38 12.59 0.49
N ILE A 102 -6.20 11.74 1.06
CA ILE A 102 -7.63 11.65 0.84
C ILE A 102 -8.28 11.76 2.21
N GLY A 103 -8.05 12.90 2.87
CA GLY A 103 -8.62 13.18 4.17
C GLY A 103 -9.90 13.99 4.08
N GLY A 104 -10.81 13.74 4.99
CA GLY A 104 -12.08 14.45 5.12
C GLY A 104 -13.28 13.51 5.12
N VAL A 105 -14.38 14.00 5.64
CA VAL A 105 -15.67 13.31 5.51
C VAL A 105 -16.19 13.57 4.10
N HIS A 106 -16.29 12.53 3.29
CA HIS A 106 -16.67 12.65 1.87
C HIS A 106 -17.33 11.37 1.35
N ASP A 107 -18.02 11.46 0.22
CA ASP A 107 -18.43 10.29 -0.56
C ASP A 107 -17.18 9.56 -1.09
N ALA A 108 -17.35 8.32 -1.58
CA ALA A 108 -16.24 7.49 -2.03
C ALA A 108 -15.28 8.23 -2.99
N HIS A 109 -14.04 8.37 -2.57
CA HIS A 109 -12.93 8.92 -3.32
C HIS A 109 -11.99 7.82 -3.77
N SER A 110 -11.20 8.09 -4.77
CA SER A 110 -10.18 7.13 -5.23
C SER A 110 -8.81 7.75 -5.29
N GLY A 111 -7.80 6.93 -4.98
CA GLY A 111 -6.40 7.29 -5.10
C GLY A 111 -5.58 6.14 -5.65
N LYS A 112 -4.49 6.48 -6.34
CA LYS A 112 -3.60 5.50 -6.95
C LYS A 112 -2.16 5.97 -6.92
N ILE A 113 -1.27 5.06 -6.59
CA ILE A 113 0.18 5.22 -6.75
C ILE A 113 0.65 4.17 -7.75
N ASN A 114 1.29 4.58 -8.83
CA ASN A 114 1.94 3.70 -9.80
C ASN A 114 3.46 3.78 -9.63
N PHE A 115 4.07 2.74 -9.11
CA PHE A 115 5.51 2.71 -8.83
C PHE A 115 6.38 2.49 -10.07
N ASN A 116 5.81 2.13 -11.23
CA ASN A 116 6.53 2.09 -12.49
C ASN A 116 6.75 3.50 -13.05
N THR A 117 5.69 4.30 -13.09
CA THR A 117 5.73 5.66 -13.65
C THR A 117 6.05 6.73 -12.61
N GLY A 118 5.85 6.42 -11.34
CA GLY A 118 5.92 7.37 -10.24
C GLY A 118 4.68 8.27 -10.13
N VAL A 119 3.65 8.07 -10.95
CA VAL A 119 2.44 8.88 -10.92
C VAL A 119 1.62 8.58 -9.69
N VAL A 120 1.22 9.64 -8.99
CA VAL A 120 0.24 9.64 -7.90
C VAL A 120 -0.96 10.42 -8.36
N SER A 121 -2.12 9.77 -8.39
CA SER A 121 -3.36 10.38 -8.85
C SER A 121 -4.48 10.18 -7.82
N TRP A 122 -5.39 11.14 -7.77
CA TRP A 122 -6.60 11.05 -6.95
C TRP A 122 -7.79 11.69 -7.64
N LYS A 123 -8.95 11.22 -7.26
CA LYS A 123 -10.22 11.72 -7.77
C LYS A 123 -11.08 12.16 -6.61
N ASP A 124 -11.32 13.45 -6.56
CA ASP A 124 -12.25 14.10 -5.63
C ASP A 124 -13.67 14.04 -6.22
N CYS A 125 -14.57 13.37 -5.52
CA CYS A 125 -15.98 13.23 -5.91
C CYS A 125 -16.85 13.94 -4.88
N LYS A 126 -16.90 15.28 -4.94
CA LYS A 126 -17.84 16.02 -4.09
C LYS A 126 -19.27 15.76 -4.56
N THR A 127 -20.15 15.45 -3.62
CA THR A 127 -21.57 15.19 -3.89
C THR A 127 -22.18 16.33 -4.73
N GLY A 128 -22.81 15.98 -5.84
CA GLY A 128 -23.48 16.92 -6.74
C GLY A 128 -22.55 17.73 -7.65
N GLN A 129 -21.25 17.45 -7.70
CA GLN A 129 -20.28 18.08 -8.58
C GLN A 129 -19.65 17.08 -9.56
N THR A 130 -19.11 17.59 -10.66
CA THR A 130 -18.30 16.78 -11.57
C THR A 130 -17.01 16.38 -10.84
N PRO A 131 -16.66 15.08 -10.82
CA PRO A 131 -15.44 14.64 -10.18
C PRO A 131 -14.19 15.33 -10.75
N VAL A 132 -13.36 15.86 -9.87
CA VAL A 132 -12.08 16.46 -10.23
C VAL A 132 -10.99 15.42 -10.07
N SER A 133 -10.24 15.15 -11.13
CA SER A 133 -9.05 14.30 -11.08
C SER A 133 -7.80 15.16 -11.04
N SER A 134 -6.87 14.80 -10.20
CA SER A 134 -5.56 15.44 -10.07
C SER A 134 -4.47 14.40 -10.10
N GLU A 135 -3.30 14.79 -10.57
CA GLU A 135 -2.13 13.93 -10.57
C GLU A 135 -0.84 14.70 -10.30
N THR A 136 0.12 14.02 -9.74
CA THR A 136 1.48 14.48 -9.50
C THR A 136 2.43 13.28 -9.58
N THR A 137 3.69 13.43 -9.15
CA THR A 137 4.64 12.33 -9.12
C THR A 137 5.28 12.17 -7.74
N LEU A 138 5.74 10.96 -7.42
CA LEU A 138 6.48 10.69 -6.19
C LEU A 138 7.65 11.65 -6.04
N LYS A 139 8.46 11.84 -7.10
CA LYS A 139 9.58 12.77 -7.08
C LYS A 139 9.14 14.20 -6.75
N ALA A 140 8.08 14.71 -7.38
CA ALA A 140 7.59 16.06 -7.13
C ALA A 140 7.06 16.24 -5.70
N ILE A 141 6.40 15.22 -5.13
CA ILE A 141 5.92 15.23 -3.74
C ILE A 141 7.11 15.32 -2.77
N PHE A 142 8.15 14.51 -2.97
CA PHE A 142 9.35 14.52 -2.15
C PHE A 142 10.13 15.84 -2.29
N GLN A 143 10.10 16.46 -3.47
CA GLN A 143 10.63 17.82 -3.69
C GLN A 143 9.89 18.83 -2.81
N ALA A 144 8.58 18.83 -2.89
CA ALA A 144 7.75 19.75 -2.12
C ALA A 144 7.90 19.53 -0.60
N ALA A 145 8.11 18.30 -0.16
CA ALA A 145 8.33 17.91 1.23
C ALA A 145 9.76 18.26 1.74
N ARG A 146 10.65 18.76 0.88
CA ARG A 146 12.05 19.13 1.24
C ARG A 146 12.81 18.00 1.93
N VAL A 147 12.67 16.77 1.43
CA VAL A 147 13.33 15.58 2.03
C VAL A 147 14.85 15.63 1.90
N PHE A 148 15.35 16.35 0.91
CA PHE A 148 16.78 16.56 0.71
C PHE A 148 17.21 17.92 1.27
N PRO A 149 18.49 18.10 1.63
CA PRO A 149 18.99 19.36 2.14
C PRO A 149 18.66 20.55 1.22
N ASP A 150 18.45 21.73 1.82
CA ASP A 150 18.20 22.96 1.05
C ASP A 150 19.34 23.23 0.08
N GLY A 151 18.99 23.55 -1.16
CA GLY A 151 19.95 23.78 -2.23
C GLY A 151 20.42 22.52 -2.97
N THR A 152 19.94 21.32 -2.62
CA THR A 152 20.24 20.09 -3.37
C THR A 152 19.75 20.22 -4.81
N ASP A 153 20.68 20.08 -5.77
CA ASP A 153 20.32 19.97 -7.18
C ASP A 153 19.62 18.61 -7.42
N TRP A 154 18.49 18.66 -8.12
CA TRP A 154 17.74 17.44 -8.46
C TRP A 154 18.45 16.54 -9.47
N ASN A 155 19.61 16.98 -9.99
CA ASN A 155 20.58 16.16 -10.72
C ASN A 155 21.70 15.62 -9.83
N ASP A 156 21.71 15.92 -8.53
CA ASP A 156 22.69 15.42 -7.57
C ASP A 156 22.59 13.89 -7.42
N ASP A 157 23.72 13.29 -7.08
CA ASP A 157 23.82 11.85 -6.86
C ASP A 157 22.95 11.37 -5.68
N LEU A 158 22.70 12.21 -4.67
CA LEU A 158 21.77 11.91 -3.60
C LEU A 158 20.38 11.61 -4.17
N VAL A 159 19.90 12.46 -5.08
CA VAL A 159 18.59 12.28 -5.71
C VAL A 159 18.59 11.10 -6.69
N LYS A 160 19.66 10.95 -7.48
CA LYS A 160 19.81 9.81 -8.41
C LYS A 160 19.93 8.46 -7.71
N ASN A 161 20.37 8.46 -6.46
CA ASN A 161 20.39 7.25 -5.63
C ASN A 161 19.04 6.91 -5.03
N TYR A 162 18.09 7.83 -5.05
CA TYR A 162 16.75 7.66 -4.50
C TYR A 162 15.68 7.53 -5.59
N PHE A 163 15.83 8.23 -6.72
CA PHE A 163 14.87 8.28 -7.81
C PHE A 163 15.49 7.89 -9.16
N THR A 164 14.66 7.26 -9.99
CA THR A 164 14.87 7.11 -11.44
C THR A 164 13.68 7.72 -12.15
N GLY A 165 13.90 8.79 -12.92
CA GLY A 165 12.80 9.57 -13.47
C GLY A 165 11.90 10.13 -12.37
N ASN A 166 10.64 9.80 -12.38
CA ASN A 166 9.64 10.28 -11.39
C ASN A 166 9.33 9.25 -10.29
N THR A 167 9.89 8.05 -10.35
CA THR A 167 9.68 6.96 -9.39
C THR A 167 10.93 6.65 -8.58
N PHE A 168 10.80 5.81 -7.55
CA PHE A 168 11.95 5.35 -6.78
C PHE A 168 12.92 4.55 -7.66
N LYS A 169 14.19 4.61 -7.29
CA LYS A 169 15.24 3.84 -7.94
C LYS A 169 15.03 2.34 -7.73
N ASP A 170 15.28 1.57 -8.74
CA ASP A 170 15.22 0.10 -8.67
C ASP A 170 16.04 -0.45 -7.50
N TYR A 171 15.46 -1.40 -6.80
CA TYR A 171 16.05 -2.11 -5.66
C TYR A 171 16.31 -1.26 -4.40
N THR A 172 15.71 -0.09 -4.30
CA THR A 172 15.66 0.67 -3.04
C THR A 172 14.54 0.14 -2.15
N THR A 173 14.76 0.24 -0.83
CA THR A 173 13.79 -0.18 0.18
C THR A 173 13.12 1.04 0.78
N HIS A 174 11.81 0.96 0.93
CA HIS A 174 10.98 2.05 1.41
C HIS A 174 10.04 1.60 2.53
N LYS A 175 9.66 2.51 3.41
CA LYS A 175 8.68 2.29 4.47
C LYS A 175 7.32 2.81 4.02
N PHE A 176 6.37 1.92 3.87
CA PHE A 176 4.98 2.23 3.59
C PHE A 176 4.18 2.32 4.89
N LYS A 177 3.34 3.33 5.03
CA LYS A 177 2.35 3.45 6.11
C LYS A 177 1.03 3.92 5.53
N MET A 178 -0.03 3.25 5.92
CA MET A 178 -1.40 3.59 5.58
C MET A 178 -2.17 3.88 6.86
N PHE A 179 -2.89 4.98 6.87
CA PHE A 179 -3.87 5.30 7.91
C PHE A 179 -5.22 5.45 7.23
N TYR A 180 -6.21 4.80 7.78
CA TYR A 180 -7.59 4.89 7.37
C TYR A 180 -8.43 5.26 8.60
N MET A 181 -9.37 6.15 8.43
CA MET A 181 -10.34 6.49 9.47
C MET A 181 -11.74 6.54 8.88
N GLU A 182 -12.65 5.90 9.58
CA GLU A 182 -14.07 5.98 9.35
C GLU A 182 -14.70 6.90 10.41
N ARG A 183 -15.39 7.94 9.96
CA ARG A 183 -15.98 8.97 10.84
C ARG A 183 -17.42 9.32 10.46
N GLY A 184 -17.91 8.77 9.38
CA GLY A 184 -19.27 9.01 8.91
C GLY A 184 -20.32 8.19 9.63
N ALA A 185 -21.57 8.54 9.54
CA ALA A 185 -22.68 7.83 10.15
C ALA A 185 -23.64 7.20 9.13
N GLY A 186 -23.25 7.05 7.89
CA GLY A 186 -24.16 6.63 6.82
C GLY A 186 -23.66 5.46 5.97
N ALA A 187 -22.38 5.37 5.74
CA ALA A 187 -21.75 4.33 4.94
C ALA A 187 -20.30 4.15 5.40
N SER A 188 -19.73 2.99 5.18
CA SER A 188 -18.31 2.73 5.35
C SER A 188 -17.87 1.81 4.23
N ASN A 189 -16.92 2.25 3.43
CA ASN A 189 -16.47 1.51 2.27
C ASN A 189 -14.95 1.61 2.14
N LEU A 190 -14.29 0.47 2.23
CA LEU A 190 -12.86 0.37 2.05
C LEU A 190 -12.54 -0.67 0.98
N HIS A 191 -12.04 -0.22 -0.15
CA HIS A 191 -11.49 -1.07 -1.19
C HIS A 191 -10.02 -0.71 -1.42
N VAL A 192 -9.13 -1.62 -1.10
CA VAL A 192 -7.69 -1.47 -1.32
C VAL A 192 -7.21 -2.59 -2.23
N LYS A 193 -6.44 -2.22 -3.24
CA LYS A 193 -5.77 -3.16 -4.14
C LYS A 193 -4.31 -2.79 -4.25
N PHE A 194 -3.44 -3.74 -3.99
CA PHE A 194 -1.99 -3.54 -4.13
C PHE A 194 -1.27 -4.84 -4.49
N ASN A 195 -0.14 -4.69 -5.17
CA ASN A 195 0.80 -5.77 -5.44
C ASN A 195 2.22 -5.34 -5.01
N ILE A 196 2.30 -4.55 -3.93
CA ILE A 196 3.55 -4.05 -3.37
C ILE A 196 4.41 -5.23 -2.90
N GLN A 197 5.67 -5.24 -3.31
CA GLN A 197 6.63 -6.29 -2.93
C GLN A 197 7.10 -6.07 -1.49
N VAL A 198 6.35 -6.59 -0.54
CA VAL A 198 6.65 -6.45 0.90
C VAL A 198 7.88 -7.26 1.27
N ILE A 199 8.76 -6.65 2.07
CA ILE A 199 9.90 -7.33 2.70
C ILE A 199 9.47 -7.71 4.11
N PRO A 200 9.37 -9.00 4.44
CA PRO A 200 9.08 -9.44 5.80
C PRO A 200 10.14 -8.94 6.79
N SER A 201 9.72 -8.57 7.99
CA SER A 201 10.64 -8.16 9.06
C SER A 201 11.64 -9.28 9.37
N GLY A 202 12.93 -8.93 9.42
CA GLY A 202 14.00 -9.92 9.70
C GLY A 202 14.48 -10.71 8.48
N GLN A 203 14.00 -10.38 7.28
CA GLN A 203 14.53 -10.97 6.04
C GLN A 203 15.39 -9.95 5.29
N ALA A 204 16.38 -10.47 4.57
CA ALA A 204 17.18 -9.70 3.62
C ALA A 204 17.10 -10.38 2.25
N GLU A 205 16.90 -9.60 1.21
CA GLU A 205 16.96 -10.08 -0.17
C GLU A 205 18.33 -9.73 -0.76
N VAL A 206 19.01 -10.72 -1.27
CA VAL A 206 20.26 -10.53 -2.04
C VAL A 206 19.96 -10.87 -3.50
N ARG A 207 20.12 -9.91 -4.38
CA ARG A 207 19.86 -10.07 -5.81
C ARG A 207 21.13 -9.83 -6.63
N LYS A 208 21.45 -10.76 -7.50
CA LYS A 208 22.51 -10.64 -8.49
C LYS A 208 21.88 -10.30 -9.84
N GLU A 209 22.27 -9.18 -10.42
CA GLU A 209 21.94 -8.86 -11.80
C GLU A 209 23.13 -9.10 -12.73
N LEU A 210 22.85 -9.64 -13.87
CA LEU A 210 23.81 -9.81 -14.97
C LEU A 210 23.43 -8.85 -16.09
N SER A 211 24.41 -8.25 -16.74
CA SER A 211 24.20 -7.52 -18.00
C SER A 211 23.53 -8.43 -19.05
N ASN A 212 22.89 -7.85 -20.05
CA ASN A 212 22.25 -8.67 -21.09
C ASN A 212 23.24 -9.57 -21.82
N THR A 213 24.47 -9.11 -21.98
CA THR A 213 25.56 -9.89 -22.59
C THR A 213 26.01 -11.05 -21.70
N ASP A 214 25.96 -10.86 -20.39
CA ASP A 214 26.38 -11.87 -19.42
C ASP A 214 25.29 -12.89 -19.11
N LYS A 215 24.01 -12.56 -19.32
CA LYS A 215 22.89 -13.46 -19.09
C LYS A 215 22.98 -14.74 -19.91
N GLU A 216 23.31 -14.63 -21.19
CA GLU A 216 23.48 -15.79 -22.07
C GLU A 216 24.68 -16.62 -21.64
N LYS A 217 25.81 -15.99 -21.34
CA LYS A 217 27.06 -16.62 -20.97
C LYS A 217 26.99 -17.36 -19.62
N TYR A 218 26.23 -16.81 -18.68
CA TYR A 218 26.19 -17.31 -17.29
C TYR A 218 24.80 -17.81 -16.87
N SER A 219 23.93 -18.16 -17.82
CA SER A 219 22.57 -18.61 -17.56
C SER A 219 22.45 -19.82 -16.62
N ASN A 220 23.48 -20.70 -16.64
CA ASN A 220 23.51 -21.92 -15.82
C ASN A 220 24.47 -21.81 -14.62
N VAL A 221 25.05 -20.64 -14.36
CA VAL A 221 25.99 -20.46 -13.26
C VAL A 221 25.23 -20.16 -11.97
N LYS A 222 25.48 -20.96 -10.93
CA LYS A 222 25.01 -20.69 -9.57
C LYS A 222 26.01 -19.78 -8.87
N PHE A 223 25.52 -18.63 -8.38
CA PHE A 223 26.32 -17.70 -7.59
C PHE A 223 26.10 -18.02 -6.10
N ALA A 224 27.18 -18.29 -5.39
CA ALA A 224 27.14 -18.44 -3.94
C ALA A 224 27.25 -17.06 -3.28
N PHE A 225 26.42 -16.84 -2.26
CA PHE A 225 26.48 -15.65 -1.41
C PHE A 225 26.75 -16.09 0.02
N GLN A 226 27.60 -15.34 0.71
CA GLN A 226 27.82 -15.51 2.12
C GLN A 226 27.30 -14.27 2.85
N VAL A 227 26.35 -14.49 3.76
CA VAL A 227 25.74 -13.41 4.53
C VAL A 227 26.36 -13.42 5.92
N TYR A 228 26.91 -12.29 6.33
CA TYR A 228 27.38 -12.07 7.68
C TYR A 228 26.41 -11.16 8.42
N ALA A 229 25.95 -11.60 9.58
CA ALA A 229 25.21 -10.75 10.49
C ALA A 229 26.19 -10.13 11.50
N GLN A 230 26.26 -8.81 11.52
CA GLN A 230 26.97 -8.09 12.57
C GLN A 230 25.96 -7.57 13.57
N LYS A 231 26.10 -7.93 14.84
CA LYS A 231 25.33 -7.32 15.91
C LYS A 231 25.84 -5.90 16.09
N ILE A 232 25.00 -4.92 15.75
CA ILE A 232 25.28 -3.53 16.13
C ILE A 232 24.89 -3.43 17.60
N LEU A 233 25.89 -3.36 18.47
CA LEU A 233 25.69 -3.03 19.87
C LEU A 233 25.29 -1.55 19.93
N SER A 234 24.27 -1.22 20.70
CA SER A 234 23.91 0.17 20.94
C SER A 234 25.09 0.88 21.60
N THR A 235 25.49 2.03 21.08
CA THR A 235 26.49 2.89 21.74
C THR A 235 25.77 3.80 22.70
N ASN A 236 26.37 4.00 23.88
CA ASN A 236 25.90 5.04 24.82
C ASN A 236 26.20 6.43 24.24
N THR A 237 25.69 7.47 24.90
CA THR A 237 25.90 8.88 24.51
C THR A 237 27.35 9.32 24.41
N ASN A 238 28.30 8.50 24.91
CA ASN A 238 29.73 8.73 24.88
C ASN A 238 30.45 7.92 23.80
N GLY A 239 29.71 7.20 22.95
CA GLY A 239 30.26 6.41 21.83
C GLY A 239 30.86 5.06 22.22
N ASN A 240 30.70 4.62 23.47
CA ASN A 240 31.18 3.29 23.89
C ASN A 240 30.09 2.21 23.61
N GLU A 241 30.53 1.04 23.16
CA GLU A 241 29.66 -0.10 22.99
C GLU A 241 29.09 -0.60 24.33
N ILE A 242 27.80 -0.91 24.35
CA ILE A 242 27.10 -1.51 25.50
C ILE A 242 26.78 -2.97 25.17
#